data_7f969641ac9152eecd34b0a2d9525f66
#
_entry.id   7f969641ac9152eecd34b0a2d9525f66
#
_cell.length_a   1.000
_cell.length_b   1.000
_cell.length_c   1.000
_cell.angle_alpha   90.00
_cell.angle_beta   90.00
_cell.angle_gamma   90.00
#
_symmetry.space_group_name_H-M   'P 1'
#
loop_
_entity.id
_entity.type
_entity.pdbx_description
1 polymer ?
#
loop_
_entity_poly.entity_id
_entity_poly.type
_entity_poly.pdbx_seq_one_letter_code
_entity_poly.pdbx_strand_id
1 'polypeptide(L)'
;ALNGARQLECTINGIGERAGNASLEEIVMALALKGDSNFQGGPGTGRLYTSINPVYISPTSKMVSEYTGMICQPHKAIVGANAFKHESGIHQDGMIKNKSTYEIMTPESIGLMRGDSQSGAGIVLGKHSGRNAIGTRLKELGYDLDQDKLNAVFDRFKQVAEKKKGGLEDEELEALVLDQAGMTNSLWKITGLQVSTGMSGIPTATVKMIGPDMVERYVATTG
;
A
#
# COMPACT_ATOMS: atom_id res chain seq x y z
N ALA A 1 14.13 25.92 18.73
CA ALA A 1 13.39 27.14 18.44
C ALA A 1 13.03 27.92 19.70
N LEU A 2 12.41 27.33 20.72
CA LEU A 2 12.05 28.01 21.98
C LEU A 2 13.28 28.60 22.68
N ASN A 3 14.44 27.96 22.56
CA ASN A 3 15.71 28.41 23.16
C ASN A 3 16.60 29.19 22.17
N GLY A 4 16.02 29.78 21.13
CA GLY A 4 16.73 30.73 20.25
C GLY A 4 17.10 30.20 18.87
N ALA A 5 17.03 28.90 18.59
CA ALA A 5 17.29 28.38 17.24
C ALA A 5 16.29 28.97 16.24
N ARG A 6 16.76 29.41 15.07
CA ARG A 6 15.95 29.99 14.00
C ARG A 6 16.08 29.23 12.68
N GLN A 7 17.11 28.43 12.57
CA GLN A 7 17.38 27.59 11.39
C GLN A 7 17.59 26.15 11.85
N LEU A 8 17.02 25.21 11.14
CA LEU A 8 17.21 23.78 11.31
C LEU A 8 17.80 23.25 10.00
N GLU A 9 18.97 22.66 10.08
CA GLU A 9 19.59 21.99 8.95
C GLU A 9 19.12 20.53 8.92
N CYS A 10 18.61 20.10 7.80
CA CYS A 10 18.03 18.78 7.62
C CYS A 10 18.12 18.35 6.16
N THR A 11 17.89 17.09 5.89
CA THR A 11 17.94 16.54 4.54
C THR A 11 16.70 15.74 4.22
N ILE A 12 16.34 15.66 2.93
CA ILE A 12 15.25 14.80 2.47
C ILE A 12 15.63 13.35 2.77
N ASN A 13 14.71 12.58 3.31
CA ASN A 13 14.90 11.21 3.78
C ASN A 13 15.94 11.05 4.90
N GLY A 14 16.46 12.17 5.44
CA GLY A 14 17.53 12.15 6.43
C GLY A 14 18.87 11.66 5.87
N ILE A 15 19.08 11.71 4.55
CA ILE A 15 20.34 11.24 3.95
C ILE A 15 21.52 12.06 4.46
N GLY A 16 22.67 11.39 4.66
CA GLY A 16 23.90 12.04 5.12
C GLY A 16 24.96 11.00 5.49
N GLU A 17 26.09 11.52 5.96
CA GLU A 17 27.21 10.68 6.41
C GLU A 17 26.82 9.83 7.63
N ARG A 18 27.33 8.63 7.73
CA ARG A 18 27.18 7.67 8.83
C ARG A 18 25.71 7.38 9.16
N ALA A 19 25.19 7.92 10.26
CA ALA A 19 23.81 7.72 10.74
C ALA A 19 22.81 8.66 10.03
N GLY A 20 23.25 9.49 9.11
CA GLY A 20 22.42 10.45 8.40
C GLY A 20 22.19 11.75 9.16
N ASN A 21 21.26 12.55 8.67
CA ASN A 21 20.86 13.84 9.21
C ASN A 21 19.41 13.79 9.72
N ALA A 22 18.95 14.88 10.34
CA ALA A 22 17.55 15.06 10.65
C ALA A 22 16.72 15.07 9.34
N SER A 23 15.58 14.41 9.35
CA SER A 23 14.72 14.28 8.19
C SER A 23 13.84 15.52 8.00
N LEU A 24 13.91 16.16 6.84
CA LEU A 24 13.11 17.33 6.51
C LEU A 24 11.61 17.06 6.64
N GLU A 25 11.15 15.93 6.12
CA GLU A 25 9.74 15.51 6.16
C GLU A 25 9.20 15.39 7.57
N GLU A 26 10.00 14.89 8.51
CA GLU A 26 9.59 14.74 9.91
C GLU A 26 9.49 16.12 10.59
N ILE A 27 10.42 17.00 10.32
CA ILE A 27 10.41 18.36 10.87
C ILE A 27 9.23 19.16 10.32
N VAL A 28 9.02 19.12 9.00
CA VAL A 28 7.93 19.85 8.34
C VAL A 28 6.57 19.36 8.85
N MET A 29 6.37 18.05 8.93
CA MET A 29 5.11 17.52 9.40
C MET A 29 4.89 17.73 10.89
N ALA A 30 5.93 17.69 11.72
CA ALA A 30 5.83 18.08 13.13
C ALA A 30 5.35 19.53 13.30
N LEU A 31 5.87 20.45 12.50
CA LEU A 31 5.42 21.84 12.50
C LEU A 31 3.99 22.01 11.99
N ALA A 32 3.62 21.25 10.96
CA ALA A 32 2.28 21.31 10.36
C ALA A 32 1.19 20.73 11.27
N LEU A 33 1.47 19.65 11.99
CA LEU A 33 0.49 18.89 12.77
C LEU A 33 0.32 19.35 14.22
N LYS A 34 1.32 20.00 14.80
CA LYS A 34 1.27 20.54 16.16
C LYS A 34 0.56 21.90 16.22
N GLY A 35 -0.65 21.94 15.67
CA GLY A 35 -1.32 23.11 15.23
C GLY A 35 -1.91 24.07 16.26
N ASP A 36 -2.18 23.62 17.42
CA ASP A 36 -2.97 24.35 18.41
C ASP A 36 -2.11 24.99 19.52
N SER A 37 -0.88 24.64 19.60
CA SER A 37 0.01 25.12 20.65
C SER A 37 1.08 26.05 20.09
N ASN A 38 2.31 25.77 20.25
CA ASN A 38 3.40 26.70 19.98
C ASN A 38 3.96 26.62 18.55
N PHE A 39 3.41 25.74 17.68
CA PHE A 39 4.00 25.43 16.38
C PHE A 39 3.23 25.99 15.17
N GLN A 40 1.93 26.28 15.29
CA GLN A 40 1.23 26.99 14.22
C GLN A 40 1.53 28.50 14.30
N GLY A 41 2.41 28.92 13.44
CA GLY A 41 2.78 30.30 13.32
C GLY A 41 2.77 30.75 11.87
N GLY A 42 2.95 32.03 11.69
CA GLY A 42 3.14 32.68 10.40
C GLY A 42 3.99 33.92 10.59
N PRO A 43 4.33 34.62 9.50
CA PRO A 43 5.08 35.89 9.60
C PRO A 43 4.39 36.85 10.55
N GLY A 44 5.11 37.34 11.53
CA GLY A 44 4.61 38.33 12.51
C GLY A 44 3.82 37.77 13.68
N THR A 45 3.53 36.43 13.76
CA THR A 45 2.79 35.86 14.89
C THR A 45 3.66 35.50 16.11
N GLY A 46 4.97 35.49 15.95
CA GLY A 46 5.90 34.99 16.96
C GLY A 46 5.87 33.47 17.19
N ARG A 47 5.05 32.74 16.42
CA ARG A 47 4.92 31.30 16.47
C ARG A 47 5.80 30.62 15.42
N LEU A 48 6.15 29.35 15.66
CA LEU A 48 6.90 28.56 14.71
C LEU A 48 6.00 28.14 13.53
N TYR A 49 6.55 28.23 12.33
CA TYR A 49 5.89 27.79 11.11
C TYR A 49 6.92 27.40 10.04
N THR A 50 6.47 26.77 8.99
CA THR A 50 7.23 26.55 7.77
C THR A 50 6.37 26.91 6.56
N SER A 51 6.99 27.47 5.53
CA SER A 51 6.34 27.72 4.23
C SER A 51 6.49 26.55 3.24
N ILE A 52 7.12 25.47 3.65
CA ILE A 52 7.25 24.26 2.82
C ILE A 52 5.86 23.63 2.67
N ASN A 53 5.46 23.39 1.42
CA ASN A 53 4.19 22.73 1.12
C ASN A 53 4.33 21.21 1.30
N PRO A 54 3.64 20.59 2.28
CA PRO A 54 3.78 19.16 2.57
C PRO A 54 3.40 18.24 1.40
N VAL A 55 2.55 18.68 0.49
CA VAL A 55 2.10 17.87 -0.68
C VAL A 55 3.26 17.41 -1.56
N TYR A 56 4.39 18.10 -1.51
CA TYR A 56 5.60 17.68 -2.26
C TYR A 56 6.50 16.72 -1.51
N ILE A 57 6.21 16.37 -0.27
CA ILE A 57 7.07 15.52 0.57
C ILE A 57 7.26 14.14 -0.07
N SER A 58 6.18 13.43 -0.35
CA SER A 58 6.26 12.06 -0.89
C SER A 58 6.89 12.01 -2.29
N PRO A 59 6.48 12.85 -3.26
CA PRO A 59 7.14 12.89 -4.57
C PRO A 59 8.64 13.21 -4.49
N THR A 60 9.02 14.14 -3.61
CA THR A 60 10.44 14.52 -3.45
C THR A 60 11.24 13.40 -2.79
N SER A 61 10.69 12.75 -1.77
CA SER A 61 11.32 11.59 -1.12
C SER A 61 11.59 10.46 -2.12
N LYS A 62 10.61 10.16 -2.97
CA LYS A 62 10.74 9.16 -4.04
C LYS A 62 11.84 9.55 -5.04
N MET A 63 11.82 10.78 -5.52
CA MET A 63 12.83 11.30 -6.46
C MET A 63 14.25 11.18 -5.89
N VAL A 64 14.44 11.55 -4.62
CA VAL A 64 15.76 11.45 -3.96
C VAL A 64 16.18 9.98 -3.83
N SER A 65 15.26 9.08 -3.48
CA SER A 65 15.56 7.64 -3.42
C SER A 65 15.97 7.08 -4.78
N GLU A 66 15.30 7.49 -5.85
CA GLU A 66 15.59 7.06 -7.22
C GLU A 66 16.96 7.57 -7.69
N TYR A 67 17.27 8.84 -7.45
CA TYR A 67 18.55 9.45 -7.91
C TYR A 67 19.76 8.98 -7.12
N THR A 68 19.58 8.69 -5.84
CA THR A 68 20.70 8.28 -4.97
C THR A 68 20.85 6.76 -4.88
N GLY A 69 19.83 5.98 -5.26
CA GLY A 69 19.76 4.54 -5.03
C GLY A 69 19.52 4.16 -3.56
N MET A 70 19.36 5.15 -2.66
CA MET A 70 19.14 4.95 -1.23
C MET A 70 17.64 4.86 -0.95
N ILE A 71 17.11 3.65 -0.89
CA ILE A 71 15.69 3.37 -0.68
C ILE A 71 15.33 3.66 0.79
N CYS A 72 14.22 4.37 1.00
CA CYS A 72 13.68 4.59 2.33
C CYS A 72 13.28 3.26 2.99
N GLN A 73 13.64 3.12 4.26
CA GLN A 73 13.18 2.02 5.09
C GLN A 73 11.63 1.97 5.12
N PRO A 74 11.00 0.79 5.02
CA PRO A 74 9.53 0.70 5.05
C PRO A 74 8.89 1.33 6.30
N HIS A 75 9.59 1.33 7.43
CA HIS A 75 9.12 1.93 8.70
C HIS A 75 9.56 3.39 8.88
N LYS A 76 10.16 4.02 7.88
CA LYS A 76 10.54 5.43 7.95
C LYS A 76 9.31 6.28 8.23
N ALA A 77 9.40 7.14 9.24
CA ALA A 77 8.31 8.05 9.54
C ALA A 77 7.96 8.91 8.32
N ILE A 78 6.71 9.24 8.16
CA ILE A 78 6.09 10.06 7.11
C ILE A 78 6.12 9.41 5.72
N VAL A 79 7.28 9.01 5.20
CA VAL A 79 7.50 8.60 3.80
C VAL A 79 7.73 7.12 3.60
N GLY A 80 7.85 6.34 4.67
CA GLY A 80 8.04 4.89 4.57
C GLY A 80 6.81 4.19 4.01
N ALA A 81 7.02 3.10 3.28
CA ALA A 81 5.95 2.33 2.63
C ALA A 81 4.88 1.80 3.59
N ASN A 82 5.18 1.72 4.90
CA ASN A 82 4.26 1.26 5.93
C ASN A 82 3.59 2.40 6.71
N ALA A 83 3.90 3.67 6.40
CA ALA A 83 3.44 4.82 7.19
C ALA A 83 1.91 4.91 7.34
N PHE A 84 1.16 4.41 6.34
CA PHE A 84 -0.30 4.42 6.31
C PHE A 84 -0.92 3.02 6.18
N LYS A 85 -0.15 1.96 6.46
CA LYS A 85 -0.63 0.58 6.35
C LYS A 85 -1.07 0.02 7.69
N HIS A 86 -2.23 -0.64 7.68
CA HIS A 86 -2.78 -1.32 8.84
C HIS A 86 -3.09 -2.78 8.46
N GLU A 87 -2.41 -3.74 9.10
CA GLU A 87 -2.66 -5.18 8.92
C GLU A 87 -3.45 -5.79 10.08
N SER A 88 -3.27 -5.26 11.29
CA SER A 88 -3.97 -5.76 12.48
C SER A 88 -5.46 -5.50 12.41
N GLY A 89 -6.28 -6.52 12.67
CA GLY A 89 -7.74 -6.42 12.61
C GLY A 89 -8.31 -5.36 13.54
N ILE A 90 -7.72 -5.14 14.72
CA ILE A 90 -8.17 -4.10 15.65
C ILE A 90 -7.88 -2.69 15.12
N HIS A 91 -6.73 -2.49 14.45
CA HIS A 91 -6.41 -1.23 13.81
C HIS A 91 -7.32 -0.96 12.62
N GLN A 92 -7.57 -1.99 11.81
CA GLN A 92 -8.47 -1.91 10.65
C GLN A 92 -9.90 -1.57 11.07
N ASP A 93 -10.43 -2.20 12.12
CA ASP A 93 -11.75 -1.89 12.67
C ASP A 93 -11.82 -0.44 13.20
N GLY A 94 -10.77 0.01 13.89
CA GLY A 94 -10.66 1.40 14.35
C GLY A 94 -10.68 2.39 13.19
N MET A 95 -9.92 2.14 12.13
CA MET A 95 -9.86 2.98 10.94
C MET A 95 -11.19 3.03 10.17
N ILE A 96 -11.89 1.90 10.08
CA ILE A 96 -13.22 1.83 9.43
C ILE A 96 -14.24 2.67 10.20
N LYS A 97 -14.21 2.63 11.53
CA LYS A 97 -15.11 3.39 12.39
C LYS A 97 -14.79 4.87 12.42
N ASN A 98 -13.52 5.21 12.55
CA ASN A 98 -13.03 6.58 12.56
C ASN A 98 -11.54 6.64 12.18
N LYS A 99 -11.23 7.23 11.03
CA LYS A 99 -9.87 7.36 10.52
C LYS A 99 -8.93 8.07 11.49
N SER A 100 -9.39 9.09 12.21
CA SER A 100 -8.58 9.84 13.17
C SER A 100 -8.09 9.01 14.36
N THR A 101 -8.56 7.78 14.53
CA THR A 101 -8.09 6.87 15.60
C THR A 101 -6.62 6.52 15.46
N TYR A 102 -6.14 6.38 14.22
CA TYR A 102 -4.76 5.99 13.91
C TYR A 102 -4.06 6.90 12.89
N GLU A 103 -4.78 7.82 12.27
CA GLU A 103 -4.22 8.78 11.31
C GLU A 103 -4.15 10.18 11.93
N ILE A 104 -2.96 10.61 12.31
CA ILE A 104 -2.71 12.01 12.69
C ILE A 104 -2.55 12.91 11.46
N MET A 105 -2.25 12.34 10.31
CA MET A 105 -2.14 12.97 9.00
C MET A 105 -2.75 12.05 7.96
N THR A 106 -3.20 12.61 6.83
CA THR A 106 -3.71 11.80 5.72
C THR A 106 -2.65 11.59 4.64
N PRO A 107 -2.72 10.51 3.86
CA PRO A 107 -1.81 10.30 2.72
C PRO A 107 -1.77 11.50 1.78
N GLU A 108 -2.91 12.11 1.51
CA GLU A 108 -3.05 13.26 0.61
C GLU A 108 -2.29 14.49 1.15
N SER A 109 -2.19 14.63 2.48
CA SER A 109 -1.48 15.76 3.10
C SER A 109 0.01 15.81 2.76
N ILE A 110 0.59 14.68 2.36
CA ILE A 110 1.99 14.56 1.95
C ILE A 110 2.16 14.25 0.45
N GLY A 111 1.07 14.31 -0.32
CA GLY A 111 1.08 14.11 -1.77
C GLY A 111 1.00 12.67 -2.24
N LEU A 112 0.52 11.75 -1.40
CA LEU A 112 0.16 10.40 -1.82
C LEU A 112 -1.28 10.38 -2.32
N MET A 113 -1.51 9.78 -3.49
CA MET A 113 -2.85 9.60 -4.03
C MET A 113 -3.50 8.34 -3.43
N ARG A 114 -4.77 8.41 -3.07
CA ARG A 114 -5.54 7.21 -2.70
C ARG A 114 -5.66 6.29 -3.90
N GLY A 115 -5.38 5.01 -3.68
CA GLY A 115 -5.46 4.00 -4.74
C GLY A 115 -4.18 3.80 -5.54
N ASP A 116 -3.14 4.59 -5.28
CA ASP A 116 -1.83 4.25 -5.79
C ASP A 116 -1.29 3.03 -5.00
N SER A 117 -1.05 1.93 -5.67
CA SER A 117 -0.50 0.69 -5.08
C SER A 117 0.82 0.94 -4.34
N GLN A 118 1.54 2.01 -4.70
CA GLN A 118 2.74 2.47 -4.02
C GLN A 118 2.44 3.39 -2.82
N SER A 119 1.23 3.95 -2.72
CA SER A 119 0.89 4.87 -1.63
C SER A 119 0.81 4.17 -0.28
N GLY A 120 0.68 2.84 -0.30
CA GLY A 120 0.56 2.06 0.93
C GLY A 120 -0.60 2.47 1.84
N ALA A 121 -1.38 3.47 1.42
CA ALA A 121 -2.54 3.94 2.13
C ALA A 121 -3.67 2.94 1.95
N GLY A 122 -3.92 2.14 2.95
CA GLY A 122 -5.01 1.19 2.89
C GLY A 122 -4.92 0.06 3.91
N ILE A 123 -5.96 -0.70 3.93
CA ILE A 123 -6.06 -1.92 4.72
C ILE A 123 -5.30 -3.02 3.97
N VAL A 124 -4.18 -3.46 4.53
CA VAL A 124 -3.47 -4.65 4.02
C VAL A 124 -4.21 -5.88 4.50
N LEU A 125 -4.77 -6.63 3.57
CA LEU A 125 -5.50 -7.85 3.88
C LEU A 125 -4.54 -9.02 4.05
N GLY A 126 -4.16 -9.30 5.29
CA GLY A 126 -3.25 -10.37 5.68
C GLY A 126 -3.87 -11.34 6.67
N LYS A 127 -3.06 -12.28 7.15
CA LYS A 127 -3.49 -13.32 8.11
C LYS A 127 -4.16 -12.79 9.38
N HIS A 128 -3.89 -11.53 9.76
CA HIS A 128 -4.46 -10.87 10.93
C HIS A 128 -5.71 -10.05 10.63
N SER A 129 -6.09 -9.92 9.36
CA SER A 129 -7.29 -9.17 8.97
C SER A 129 -8.56 -9.85 9.46
N GLY A 130 -9.48 -9.04 9.96
CA GLY A 130 -10.80 -9.48 10.42
C GLY A 130 -11.82 -9.54 9.27
N ARG A 131 -12.95 -10.21 9.53
CA ARG A 131 -14.05 -10.35 8.57
C ARG A 131 -14.60 -9.01 8.08
N ASN A 132 -14.73 -8.05 8.99
CA ASN A 132 -15.24 -6.71 8.67
C ASN A 132 -14.33 -5.98 7.65
N ALA A 133 -13.02 -6.09 7.80
CA ALA A 133 -12.07 -5.48 6.87
C ALA A 133 -12.22 -6.06 5.44
N ILE A 134 -12.35 -7.38 5.35
CA ILE A 134 -12.55 -8.08 4.07
C ILE A 134 -13.89 -7.70 3.46
N GLY A 135 -14.98 -7.70 4.25
CA GLY A 135 -16.29 -7.29 3.79
C GLY A 135 -16.34 -5.84 3.29
N THR A 136 -15.65 -4.93 4.00
CA THR A 136 -15.53 -3.53 3.57
C THR A 136 -14.78 -3.42 2.25
N ARG A 137 -13.64 -4.11 2.12
CA ARG A 137 -12.86 -4.07 0.87
C ARG A 137 -13.62 -4.66 -0.30
N LEU A 138 -14.32 -5.77 -0.10
CA LEU A 138 -15.16 -6.37 -1.14
C LEU A 138 -16.28 -5.43 -1.60
N LYS A 139 -16.92 -4.69 -0.67
CA LYS A 139 -17.90 -3.67 -1.04
C LYS A 139 -17.29 -2.53 -1.85
N GLU A 140 -16.09 -2.08 -1.51
CA GLU A 140 -15.35 -1.08 -2.29
C GLU A 140 -15.03 -1.56 -3.71
N LEU A 141 -14.76 -2.86 -3.88
CA LEU A 141 -14.55 -3.52 -5.17
C LEU A 141 -15.86 -3.83 -5.93
N GLY A 142 -17.02 -3.51 -5.33
CA GLY A 142 -18.33 -3.69 -5.96
C GLY A 142 -19.01 -5.02 -5.65
N TYR A 143 -18.48 -5.83 -4.74
CA TYR A 143 -19.07 -7.11 -4.32
C TYR A 143 -19.91 -6.93 -3.05
N ASP A 144 -21.23 -6.97 -3.17
CA ASP A 144 -22.14 -6.99 -2.02
C ASP A 144 -22.54 -8.44 -1.70
N LEU A 145 -21.85 -9.03 -0.74
CA LEU A 145 -22.03 -10.43 -0.35
C LEU A 145 -22.94 -10.52 0.88
N ASP A 146 -23.84 -11.51 0.87
CA ASP A 146 -24.55 -11.90 2.08
C ASP A 146 -23.58 -12.50 3.13
N GLN A 147 -24.06 -12.65 4.36
CA GLN A 147 -23.24 -13.08 5.49
C GLN A 147 -22.63 -14.48 5.29
N ASP A 148 -23.39 -15.40 4.66
CA ASP A 148 -22.93 -16.78 4.47
C ASP A 148 -21.83 -16.84 3.41
N LYS A 149 -21.99 -16.12 2.31
CA LYS A 149 -20.96 -16.01 1.26
C LYS A 149 -19.72 -15.28 1.79
N LEU A 150 -19.90 -14.22 2.56
CA LEU A 150 -18.76 -13.52 3.19
C LEU A 150 -18.00 -14.45 4.15
N ASN A 151 -18.69 -15.30 4.90
CA ASN A 151 -18.05 -16.28 5.77
C ASN A 151 -17.22 -17.29 4.96
N ALA A 152 -17.78 -17.82 3.88
CA ALA A 152 -17.10 -18.78 3.01
C ALA A 152 -15.84 -18.16 2.35
N VAL A 153 -15.95 -16.94 1.83
CA VAL A 153 -14.81 -16.19 1.29
C VAL A 153 -13.77 -15.93 2.38
N PHE A 154 -14.19 -15.58 3.59
CA PHE A 154 -13.29 -15.33 4.71
C PHE A 154 -12.50 -16.57 5.11
N ASP A 155 -13.12 -17.73 5.18
CA ASP A 155 -12.45 -18.98 5.54
C ASP A 155 -11.40 -19.35 4.47
N ARG A 156 -11.75 -19.16 3.20
CA ARG A 156 -10.80 -19.37 2.11
C ARG A 156 -9.66 -18.37 2.11
N PHE A 157 -9.98 -17.09 2.35
CA PHE A 157 -8.99 -16.04 2.52
C PHE A 157 -7.97 -16.40 3.60
N LYS A 158 -8.40 -16.88 4.77
CA LYS A 158 -7.49 -17.29 5.85
C LYS A 158 -6.53 -18.37 5.40
N GLN A 159 -7.01 -19.40 4.71
CA GLN A 159 -6.18 -20.49 4.20
C GLN A 159 -5.09 -20.00 3.23
N VAL A 160 -5.41 -19.01 2.39
CA VAL A 160 -4.45 -18.42 1.44
C VAL A 160 -3.48 -17.49 2.16
N ALA A 161 -3.99 -16.63 3.03
CA ALA A 161 -3.19 -15.64 3.77
C ALA A 161 -2.18 -16.29 4.74
N GLU A 162 -2.46 -17.48 5.27
CA GLU A 162 -1.51 -18.24 6.09
C GLU A 162 -0.30 -18.75 5.30
N LYS A 163 -0.49 -19.02 4.01
CA LYS A 163 0.57 -19.57 3.14
C LYS A 163 1.39 -18.47 2.45
N LYS A 164 0.85 -17.27 2.35
CA LYS A 164 1.47 -16.15 1.65
C LYS A 164 2.20 -15.22 2.63
N LYS A 165 3.45 -14.89 2.34
CA LYS A 165 4.17 -13.81 3.01
C LYS A 165 3.76 -12.47 2.36
N GLY A 166 3.23 -11.57 3.14
CA GLY A 166 2.62 -10.31 2.68
C GLY A 166 1.10 -10.39 2.66
N GLY A 167 0.42 -9.35 2.29
CA GLY A 167 -1.05 -9.32 2.16
C GLY A 167 -1.54 -9.98 0.87
N LEU A 168 -2.87 -10.11 0.74
CA LEU A 168 -3.50 -10.39 -0.54
C LEU A 168 -3.79 -9.07 -1.24
N GLU A 169 -3.52 -9.06 -2.54
CA GLU A 169 -3.90 -7.96 -3.43
C GLU A 169 -5.38 -8.07 -3.82
N ASP A 170 -5.94 -7.00 -4.38
CA ASP A 170 -7.35 -6.93 -4.72
C ASP A 170 -7.77 -8.01 -5.72
N GLU A 171 -6.95 -8.26 -6.72
CA GLU A 171 -7.19 -9.28 -7.75
C GLU A 171 -7.26 -10.69 -7.15
N GLU A 172 -6.46 -10.95 -6.13
CA GLU A 172 -6.47 -12.23 -5.42
C GLU A 172 -7.74 -12.37 -4.55
N LEU A 173 -8.18 -11.27 -3.95
CA LEU A 173 -9.42 -11.23 -3.18
C LEU A 173 -10.65 -11.44 -4.08
N GLU A 174 -10.68 -10.79 -5.25
CA GLU A 174 -11.71 -10.99 -6.26
C GLU A 174 -11.75 -12.44 -6.76
N ALA A 175 -10.57 -13.04 -7.00
CA ALA A 175 -10.49 -14.44 -7.39
C ALA A 175 -11.13 -15.38 -6.36
N LEU A 176 -10.98 -15.09 -5.05
CA LEU A 176 -11.62 -15.88 -4.00
C LEU A 176 -13.15 -15.76 -4.01
N VAL A 177 -13.68 -14.58 -4.33
CA VAL A 177 -15.13 -14.37 -4.48
C VAL A 177 -15.67 -15.15 -5.67
N LEU A 178 -15.00 -15.07 -6.82
CA LEU A 178 -15.40 -15.76 -8.04
C LEU A 178 -15.35 -17.28 -7.87
N ASP A 179 -14.35 -17.79 -7.14
CA ASP A 179 -14.23 -19.22 -6.79
C ASP A 179 -15.42 -19.69 -5.94
N GLN A 180 -15.80 -18.92 -4.92
CA GLN A 180 -16.94 -19.24 -4.04
C GLN A 180 -18.30 -19.09 -4.73
N ALA A 181 -18.42 -18.16 -5.68
CA ALA A 181 -19.67 -17.97 -6.43
C ALA A 181 -19.94 -19.10 -7.44
N GLY A 182 -19.05 -20.10 -7.55
CA GLY A 182 -19.13 -21.12 -8.58
C GLY A 182 -18.98 -20.56 -10.00
N MET A 183 -18.58 -19.28 -10.11
CA MET A 183 -18.29 -18.63 -11.38
C MET A 183 -16.93 -19.05 -11.96
N THR A 184 -16.13 -19.74 -11.18
CA THR A 184 -14.98 -20.52 -11.66
C THR A 184 -15.40 -21.93 -12.14
N ASN A 185 -16.54 -22.07 -12.77
CA ASN A 185 -16.55 -22.90 -13.94
C ASN A 185 -15.65 -22.17 -14.95
N SER A 186 -14.35 -22.23 -14.72
CA SER A 186 -13.42 -21.79 -15.74
C SER A 186 -13.75 -22.66 -16.94
N LEU A 187 -14.42 -22.02 -17.89
CA LEU A 187 -14.70 -22.63 -19.19
C LEU A 187 -13.39 -23.19 -19.80
N TRP A 188 -12.26 -22.79 -19.21
CA TRP A 188 -10.93 -23.15 -19.63
C TRP A 188 -10.04 -23.53 -18.43
N LYS A 189 -9.39 -24.68 -18.51
CA LYS A 189 -8.44 -25.15 -17.51
C LYS A 189 -7.04 -25.18 -18.11
N ILE A 190 -6.10 -24.46 -17.49
CA ILE A 190 -4.67 -24.56 -17.87
C ILE A 190 -4.15 -25.91 -17.36
N THR A 191 -3.65 -26.74 -18.27
CA THR A 191 -3.09 -28.06 -17.99
C THR A 191 -1.58 -28.12 -18.16
N GLY A 192 -0.99 -27.13 -18.79
CA GLY A 192 0.47 -27.02 -18.91
C GLY A 192 0.90 -25.60 -19.25
N LEU A 193 2.06 -25.22 -18.73
CA LEU A 193 2.73 -23.98 -19.03
C LEU A 193 4.22 -24.28 -19.24
N GLN A 194 4.76 -23.86 -20.38
CA GLN A 194 6.17 -23.90 -20.67
C GLN A 194 6.65 -22.51 -21.05
N VAL A 195 7.66 -22.03 -20.36
CA VAL A 195 8.31 -20.74 -20.65
C VAL A 195 9.78 -21.01 -20.96
N SER A 196 10.25 -20.48 -22.07
CA SER A 196 11.65 -20.51 -22.46
C SER A 196 12.18 -19.10 -22.59
N THR A 197 13.25 -18.79 -21.83
CA THR A 197 13.92 -17.51 -21.87
C THR A 197 15.43 -17.72 -21.92
N GLY A 198 16.17 -16.81 -22.55
CA GLY A 198 17.63 -16.90 -22.63
C GLY A 198 18.26 -15.65 -23.25
N MET A 199 19.54 -15.43 -23.01
CA MET A 199 20.26 -14.24 -23.48
C MET A 199 20.31 -14.10 -25.00
N SER A 200 20.15 -15.18 -25.76
CA SER A 200 20.23 -15.22 -27.23
C SER A 200 18.97 -15.76 -27.90
N GLY A 201 17.91 -16.04 -27.15
CA GLY A 201 16.66 -16.57 -27.69
C GLY A 201 15.49 -15.59 -27.53
N ILE A 202 14.53 -15.63 -28.44
CA ILE A 202 13.27 -14.91 -28.28
C ILE A 202 12.52 -15.56 -27.14
N PRO A 203 12.12 -14.81 -26.10
CA PRO A 203 11.28 -15.35 -25.04
C PRO A 203 9.98 -15.94 -25.61
N THR A 204 9.69 -17.17 -25.25
CA THR A 204 8.48 -17.85 -25.72
C THR A 204 7.70 -18.43 -24.55
N ALA A 205 6.39 -18.34 -24.59
CA ALA A 205 5.51 -19.02 -23.66
C ALA A 205 4.52 -19.88 -24.43
N THR A 206 4.36 -21.14 -24.01
CA THR A 206 3.34 -22.04 -24.53
C THR A 206 2.39 -22.42 -23.40
N VAL A 207 1.11 -22.17 -23.60
CA VAL A 207 0.06 -22.53 -22.67
C VAL A 207 -0.78 -23.64 -23.27
N LYS A 208 -0.98 -24.71 -22.50
CA LYS A 208 -1.87 -25.80 -22.80
C LYS A 208 -3.14 -25.65 -21.98
N MET A 209 -4.30 -25.67 -22.63
CA MET A 209 -5.59 -25.45 -21.99
C MET A 209 -6.63 -26.48 -22.46
N ILE A 210 -7.55 -26.81 -21.56
CA ILE A 210 -8.75 -27.59 -21.91
C ILE A 210 -9.96 -26.66 -21.80
N GLY A 211 -10.75 -26.58 -22.86
CA GLY A 211 -11.98 -25.80 -22.89
C GLY A 211 -13.20 -26.57 -22.33
N PRO A 212 -14.37 -25.93 -22.26
CA PRO A 212 -15.59 -26.54 -21.79
C PRO A 212 -16.06 -27.74 -22.67
N ASP A 213 -15.58 -27.78 -23.89
CA ASP A 213 -15.77 -28.87 -24.86
C ASP A 213 -14.79 -30.04 -24.64
N MET A 214 -14.01 -30.04 -23.58
CA MET A 214 -12.97 -31.01 -23.22
C MET A 214 -11.86 -31.16 -24.29
N VAL A 215 -11.76 -30.22 -25.22
CA VAL A 215 -10.72 -30.24 -26.27
C VAL A 215 -9.49 -29.52 -25.77
N GLU A 216 -8.33 -30.16 -25.89
CA GLU A 216 -7.04 -29.53 -25.62
C GLU A 216 -6.66 -28.51 -26.71
N ARG A 217 -6.24 -27.35 -26.27
CA ARG A 217 -5.74 -26.27 -27.12
C ARG A 217 -4.39 -25.79 -26.66
N TYR A 218 -3.58 -25.39 -27.62
CA TYR A 218 -2.25 -24.87 -27.37
C TYR A 218 -2.20 -23.45 -27.92
N VAL A 219 -1.68 -22.55 -27.12
CA VAL A 219 -1.38 -21.17 -27.53
C VAL A 219 0.08 -20.92 -27.26
N ALA A 220 0.81 -20.48 -28.25
CA ALA A 220 2.19 -20.05 -28.13
C ALA A 220 2.30 -18.58 -28.47
N THR A 221 3.09 -17.84 -27.72
CA THR A 221 3.38 -16.42 -27.95
C THR A 221 4.85 -16.14 -27.71
N THR A 222 5.35 -15.13 -28.42
CA THR A 222 6.68 -14.54 -28.22
C THR A 222 6.50 -13.20 -27.55
N GLY A 223 7.35 -12.87 -26.57
CA GLY A 223 7.37 -11.60 -25.86
C GLY A 223 8.55 -10.73 -26.29
#